data_81d3ae364f7a4af44bcaf549aa6bdf8d
#
_entry.id   81d3ae364f7a4af44bcaf549aa6bdf8d
#
_cell.length_a   1.000
_cell.length_b   1.000
_cell.length_c   1.000
_cell.angle_alpha   90.00
_cell.angle_beta   90.00
_cell.angle_gamma   90.00
#
_symmetry.space_group_name_H-M   'P 1'
#
loop_
_entity.id
_entity.type
_entity.pdbx_description
1 polymer ?
#
loop_
_entity_poly.entity_id
_entity_poly.type
_entity_poly.pdbx_seq_one_letter_code
_entity_poly.pdbx_strand_id
1 'polypeptide(L)'
;LLMLYEQMAECTLEGSGFIKKYRKLFSDSGVLRVARENYAYTALKGKTAFLYVNVNGMDICFKIGESFCEVRNFVAQQLIQTEDGCELTASANVWYYEPWEEKPNTSDWWQMDQKKRSLKIPRTLTTKVTVHEHEDGLEITLHTEGLEKLPLRLQLCIPAGTVVRNDAFWLKTEAGQGMIVRSSDVELALGEKILSFGPCFGEHEFQGHYSGEETNAGGYTIFCNALTPVDKTVFLRVKRK
;
A
#
# COMPACT_ATOMS: atom_id res chain seq x y z
N LEU A 1 12.09 -24.73 12.55
CA LEU A 1 12.61 -23.34 12.40
C LEU A 1 13.84 -23.11 13.28
N LEU A 2 13.84 -23.54 14.57
CA LEU A 2 14.99 -23.45 15.47
C LEU A 2 16.21 -24.30 15.02
N MET A 3 15.98 -25.48 14.47
CA MET A 3 17.06 -26.33 13.91
C MET A 3 17.76 -25.70 12.69
N LEU A 4 17.01 -24.93 11.86
CA LEU A 4 17.60 -24.19 10.75
C LEU A 4 18.47 -23.02 11.22
N TYR A 5 18.17 -22.45 12.37
CA TYR A 5 18.92 -21.32 12.94
C TYR A 5 20.31 -21.75 13.43
N GLU A 6 20.43 -22.91 14.07
CA GLU A 6 21.73 -23.47 14.47
C GLU A 6 22.60 -23.82 13.27
N GLN A 7 22.04 -24.43 12.23
CA GLN A 7 22.77 -24.72 10.99
C GLN A 7 23.19 -23.47 10.23
N MET A 8 22.42 -22.38 10.31
CA MET A 8 22.80 -21.11 9.68
C MET A 8 23.85 -20.34 10.46
N ALA A 9 23.96 -20.54 11.78
CA ALA A 9 24.99 -19.91 12.61
C ALA A 9 26.40 -20.49 12.37
N GLU A 10 26.48 -21.72 11.85
CA GLU A 10 27.76 -22.37 11.49
C GLU A 10 28.20 -22.07 10.03
N CYS A 11 27.34 -21.47 9.23
CA CYS A 11 27.72 -20.98 7.91
C CYS A 11 28.52 -19.68 8.05
N THR A 12 29.81 -19.78 8.26
CA THR A 12 30.75 -18.69 7.99
C THR A 12 30.67 -18.36 6.51
N LEU A 13 29.97 -17.26 6.20
CA LEU A 13 29.89 -16.70 4.84
C LEU A 13 31.22 -16.03 4.48
N GLU A 14 32.30 -16.84 4.46
CA GLU A 14 33.57 -16.42 3.87
C GLU A 14 33.36 -16.29 2.36
N GLY A 15 33.29 -15.05 1.89
CA GLY A 15 33.41 -14.73 0.47
C GLY A 15 32.13 -14.61 -0.34
N SER A 16 30.93 -14.61 0.23
CA SER A 16 29.74 -14.17 -0.52
C SER A 16 29.75 -12.65 -0.62
N GLY A 17 30.35 -12.10 -1.68
CA GLY A 17 30.10 -10.74 -2.05
C GLY A 17 28.58 -10.54 -2.14
N PHE A 18 28.01 -9.68 -1.30
CA PHE A 18 26.60 -9.34 -1.43
C PHE A 18 26.33 -8.95 -2.87
N ILE A 19 25.38 -9.65 -3.53
CA ILE A 19 24.96 -9.27 -4.86
C ILE A 19 24.30 -7.89 -4.74
N LYS A 20 25.05 -6.86 -5.09
CA LYS A 20 24.62 -5.45 -4.94
C LYS A 20 23.42 -5.09 -5.82
N LYS A 21 23.24 -5.80 -6.94
CA LYS A 21 22.15 -5.56 -7.89
C LYS A 21 21.58 -6.89 -8.37
N TYR A 22 20.30 -7.12 -8.13
CA TYR A 22 19.57 -8.28 -8.65
C TYR A 22 18.09 -7.97 -8.81
N ARG A 23 17.42 -8.79 -9.62
CA ARG A 23 15.97 -8.84 -9.75
C ARG A 23 15.55 -10.29 -9.87
N LYS A 24 14.62 -10.74 -9.06
CA LYS A 24 14.11 -12.12 -9.09
C LYS A 24 12.63 -12.18 -8.78
N LEU A 25 11.87 -12.75 -9.70
CA LEU A 25 10.47 -13.11 -9.51
C LEU A 25 10.40 -14.55 -9.01
N PHE A 26 9.69 -14.75 -7.90
CA PHE A 26 9.29 -16.04 -7.36
C PHE A 26 7.80 -16.22 -7.68
N SER A 27 7.51 -16.77 -8.86
CA SER A 27 6.16 -16.84 -9.43
C SER A 27 5.18 -17.57 -8.52
N ASP A 28 5.59 -18.70 -7.96
CA ASP A 28 4.75 -19.54 -7.11
C ASP A 28 4.34 -18.86 -5.82
N SER A 29 5.25 -18.07 -5.27
CA SER A 29 5.00 -17.29 -4.04
C SER A 29 4.37 -15.92 -4.31
N GLY A 30 4.33 -15.47 -5.56
CA GLY A 30 3.87 -14.12 -5.91
C GLY A 30 4.73 -13.01 -5.33
N VAL A 31 6.05 -13.17 -5.37
CA VAL A 31 7.03 -12.25 -4.78
C VAL A 31 8.02 -11.81 -5.85
N LEU A 32 8.14 -10.52 -6.06
CA LEU A 32 9.24 -9.92 -6.82
C LEU A 32 10.19 -9.23 -5.84
N ARG A 33 11.44 -9.67 -5.81
CA ARG A 33 12.49 -9.05 -5.01
C ARG A 33 13.51 -8.39 -5.93
N VAL A 34 13.79 -7.10 -5.65
CA VAL A 34 14.76 -6.30 -6.41
C VAL A 34 15.71 -5.62 -5.44
N ALA A 35 17.00 -5.62 -5.77
CA ALA A 35 18.00 -4.80 -5.10
C ALA A 35 18.71 -3.92 -6.12
N ARG A 36 18.85 -2.67 -5.79
CA ARG A 36 19.60 -1.63 -6.50
C ARG A 36 20.68 -1.07 -5.58
N GLU A 37 21.48 -0.19 -6.10
CA GLU A 37 22.60 0.39 -5.34
C GLU A 37 22.13 1.20 -4.12
N ASN A 38 21.07 1.99 -4.29
CA ASN A 38 20.59 2.94 -3.29
C ASN A 38 19.37 2.45 -2.50
N TYR A 39 18.67 1.42 -3.00
CA TYR A 39 17.46 0.88 -2.38
C TYR A 39 17.22 -0.58 -2.77
N ALA A 40 16.36 -1.21 -2.03
CA ALA A 40 15.81 -2.52 -2.40
C ALA A 40 14.29 -2.51 -2.20
N TYR A 41 13.55 -3.26 -3.02
CA TYR A 41 12.11 -3.40 -2.81
C TYR A 41 11.63 -4.83 -2.99
N THR A 42 10.47 -5.10 -2.42
CA THR A 42 9.73 -6.36 -2.58
C THR A 42 8.29 -6.05 -2.91
N ALA A 43 7.82 -6.46 -4.08
CA ALA A 43 6.41 -6.42 -4.43
C ALA A 43 5.76 -7.78 -4.15
N LEU A 44 4.54 -7.78 -3.61
CA LEU A 44 3.85 -8.95 -3.08
C LEU A 44 2.44 -9.08 -3.63
N LYS A 45 2.14 -10.24 -4.20
CA LYS A 45 0.78 -10.68 -4.48
C LYS A 45 0.12 -11.22 -3.21
N GLY A 46 -1.18 -11.00 -3.04
CA GLY A 46 -1.95 -11.61 -1.95
C GLY A 46 -1.71 -11.00 -0.56
N LYS A 47 -1.16 -9.79 -0.51
CA LYS A 47 -0.91 -9.06 0.75
C LYS A 47 -1.44 -7.63 0.65
N THR A 48 -1.94 -7.12 1.79
CA THR A 48 -2.39 -5.72 1.92
C THR A 48 -1.23 -4.74 1.81
N ALA A 49 -0.11 -5.02 2.47
CA ALA A 49 1.15 -4.34 2.22
C ALA A 49 1.78 -4.92 0.95
N PHE A 50 1.47 -4.32 -0.19
CA PHE A 50 1.83 -4.85 -1.49
C PHE A 50 3.24 -4.51 -1.95
N LEU A 51 3.85 -3.48 -1.36
CA LEU A 51 5.20 -3.02 -1.71
C LEU A 51 5.97 -2.64 -0.45
N TYR A 52 7.10 -3.27 -0.24
CA TYR A 52 8.08 -2.93 0.80
C TYR A 52 9.31 -2.34 0.15
N VAL A 53 9.82 -1.24 0.68
CA VAL A 53 11.03 -0.58 0.23
C VAL A 53 11.99 -0.41 1.40
N ASN A 54 13.22 -0.83 1.21
CA ASN A 54 14.30 -0.60 2.16
C ASN A 54 15.31 0.37 1.56
N VAL A 55 15.58 1.43 2.28
CA VAL A 55 16.61 2.40 1.92
C VAL A 55 17.62 2.50 3.07
N ASN A 56 18.77 1.82 2.90
CA ASN A 56 19.83 1.82 3.91
C ASN A 56 19.34 1.48 5.34
N GLY A 57 18.43 0.50 5.45
CA GLY A 57 17.84 0.07 6.72
C GLY A 57 16.67 0.93 7.23
N MET A 58 16.15 1.85 6.44
CA MET A 58 14.84 2.46 6.67
C MET A 58 13.79 1.65 5.91
N ASP A 59 12.94 0.96 6.64
CA ASP A 59 11.88 0.13 6.07
C ASP A 59 10.59 0.94 5.89
N ILE A 60 10.06 0.89 4.69
CA ILE A 60 8.85 1.58 4.27
C ILE A 60 7.92 0.56 3.64
N CYS A 61 6.62 0.68 3.85
CA CYS A 61 5.68 -0.11 3.07
C CYS A 61 4.51 0.72 2.55
N PHE A 62 3.93 0.25 1.45
CA PHE A 62 2.76 0.83 0.80
C PHE A 62 1.57 -0.09 0.94
N LYS A 63 0.43 0.52 1.26
CA LYS A 63 -0.89 -0.10 1.28
C LYS A 63 -1.87 0.80 0.55
N ILE A 64 -3.01 0.25 0.15
CA ILE A 64 -4.14 1.03 -0.33
C ILE A 64 -5.38 0.60 0.43
N GLY A 65 -6.00 1.56 1.12
CA GLY A 65 -7.31 1.41 1.72
C GLY A 65 -8.39 1.70 0.69
N GLU A 66 -9.36 0.82 0.58
CA GLU A 66 -10.53 0.97 -0.30
C GLU A 66 -11.79 0.89 0.56
N SER A 67 -12.66 1.90 0.47
CA SER A 67 -13.89 1.91 1.26
C SER A 67 -15.07 1.51 0.40
N PHE A 68 -15.19 0.20 0.15
CA PHE A 68 -16.22 -0.28 -0.74
C PHE A 68 -16.79 -1.64 -0.31
N CYS A 69 -17.93 -1.65 0.34
CA CYS A 69 -18.62 -2.87 0.81
C CYS A 69 -17.69 -3.84 1.54
N GLU A 70 -17.45 -5.00 0.94
CA GLU A 70 -16.55 -6.02 1.47
C GLU A 70 -15.08 -5.79 1.12
N VAL A 71 -14.81 -4.91 0.14
CA VAL A 71 -13.45 -4.56 -0.26
C VAL A 71 -12.97 -3.41 0.64
N ARG A 72 -11.94 -3.68 1.40
CA ARG A 72 -11.41 -2.76 2.43
C ARG A 72 -9.98 -2.36 2.17
N ASN A 73 -9.27 -3.22 1.46
CA ASN A 73 -7.88 -3.03 1.10
C ASN A 73 -7.62 -3.60 -0.29
N PHE A 74 -6.74 -2.96 -1.02
CA PHE A 74 -6.14 -3.54 -2.20
C PHE A 74 -5.31 -4.76 -1.81
N VAL A 75 -5.60 -5.89 -2.43
CA VAL A 75 -4.83 -7.13 -2.32
C VAL A 75 -4.58 -7.64 -3.72
N ALA A 76 -3.39 -7.47 -4.22
CA ALA A 76 -3.06 -7.84 -5.60
C ALA A 76 -3.36 -9.31 -5.89
N GLN A 77 -4.17 -9.56 -6.91
CA GLN A 77 -4.49 -10.91 -7.41
C GLN A 77 -3.48 -11.36 -8.47
N GLN A 78 -2.84 -10.39 -9.13
CA GLN A 78 -1.81 -10.62 -10.13
C GLN A 78 -0.60 -9.75 -9.85
N LEU A 79 0.59 -10.30 -10.11
CA LEU A 79 1.87 -9.61 -10.09
C LEU A 79 2.62 -10.00 -11.36
N ILE A 80 2.89 -9.01 -12.20
CA ILE A 80 3.59 -9.18 -13.46
C ILE A 80 4.88 -8.37 -13.39
N GLN A 81 6.02 -9.02 -13.63
CA GLN A 81 7.30 -8.33 -13.77
C GLN A 81 7.36 -7.67 -15.15
N THR A 82 7.73 -6.39 -15.19
CA THR A 82 8.04 -5.63 -16.41
C THR A 82 9.56 -5.50 -16.60
N GLU A 83 9.99 -4.85 -17.66
CA GLU A 83 11.42 -4.61 -17.92
C GLU A 83 12.06 -3.77 -16.81
N ASP A 84 11.39 -2.74 -16.36
CA ASP A 84 11.85 -1.71 -15.42
C ASP A 84 11.07 -1.67 -14.10
N GLY A 85 10.32 -2.75 -13.76
CA GLY A 85 9.54 -2.76 -12.53
C GLY A 85 8.53 -3.89 -12.45
N CYS A 86 7.29 -3.56 -12.09
CA CYS A 86 6.20 -4.53 -12.03
C CYS A 86 4.81 -3.86 -12.06
N GLU A 87 3.81 -4.67 -12.38
CA GLU A 87 2.40 -4.34 -12.28
C GLU A 87 1.70 -5.26 -11.28
N LEU A 88 0.89 -4.67 -10.42
CA LEU A 88 0.02 -5.38 -9.48
C LEU A 88 -1.43 -5.01 -9.79
N THR A 89 -2.29 -6.00 -9.93
CA THR A 89 -3.69 -5.76 -10.29
C THR A 89 -4.62 -6.56 -9.39
N ALA A 90 -5.74 -5.95 -9.00
CA ALA A 90 -6.86 -6.59 -8.34
C ALA A 90 -8.17 -6.11 -8.97
N SER A 91 -9.13 -7.03 -9.10
CA SER A 91 -10.50 -6.70 -9.49
C SER A 91 -11.46 -7.27 -8.47
N ALA A 92 -12.37 -6.44 -7.99
CA ALA A 92 -13.40 -6.82 -7.04
C ALA A 92 -14.79 -6.56 -7.63
N ASN A 93 -15.62 -7.58 -7.60
CA ASN A 93 -17.04 -7.44 -7.91
C ASN A 93 -17.77 -7.12 -6.60
N VAL A 94 -18.57 -6.07 -6.63
CA VAL A 94 -19.25 -5.58 -5.45
C VAL A 94 -20.71 -5.34 -5.76
N TRP A 95 -21.55 -5.71 -4.82
CA TRP A 95 -22.99 -5.55 -4.90
C TRP A 95 -23.56 -4.99 -3.61
N TYR A 96 -24.67 -4.28 -3.73
CA TYR A 96 -25.49 -3.89 -2.62
C TYR A 96 -26.79 -4.69 -2.65
N TYR A 97 -27.29 -5.06 -1.49
CA TYR A 97 -28.65 -5.56 -1.38
C TYR A 97 -29.62 -4.39 -1.48
N GLU A 98 -30.65 -4.55 -2.29
CA GLU A 98 -31.78 -3.64 -2.30
C GLU A 98 -32.53 -3.76 -0.96
N PRO A 99 -33.31 -2.75 -0.55
CA PRO A 99 -34.28 -2.92 0.54
C PRO A 99 -35.21 -4.09 0.29
N TRP A 100 -35.79 -4.64 1.36
CA TRP A 100 -36.86 -5.63 1.20
C TRP A 100 -38.04 -5.00 0.45
N GLU A 101 -38.62 -5.72 -0.51
CA GLU A 101 -39.85 -5.31 -1.21
C GLU A 101 -41.02 -5.24 -0.21
N GLU A 102 -41.09 -6.20 0.71
CA GLU A 102 -42.01 -6.18 1.83
C GLU A 102 -41.30 -5.91 3.14
N LYS A 103 -41.83 -4.99 3.95
CA LYS A 103 -41.26 -4.65 5.24
C LYS A 103 -41.18 -5.89 6.14
N PRO A 104 -40.02 -6.22 6.71
CA PRO A 104 -39.89 -7.31 7.66
C PRO A 104 -40.77 -7.11 8.89
N ASN A 105 -41.29 -8.21 9.46
CA ASN A 105 -42.13 -8.20 10.65
C ASN A 105 -41.37 -7.93 11.94
N THR A 106 -40.07 -7.80 11.90
CA THR A 106 -39.17 -7.57 13.02
C THR A 106 -38.16 -6.50 12.72
N SER A 107 -37.70 -5.77 13.73
CA SER A 107 -36.57 -4.86 13.68
C SER A 107 -35.22 -5.54 14.03
N ASP A 108 -35.25 -6.79 14.45
CA ASP A 108 -34.05 -7.57 14.73
C ASP A 108 -33.41 -8.03 13.43
N TRP A 109 -32.26 -7.45 13.11
CA TRP A 109 -31.49 -7.73 11.89
C TRP A 109 -31.22 -9.24 11.70
N TRP A 110 -30.93 -9.95 12.76
CA TRP A 110 -30.58 -11.38 12.73
C TRP A 110 -31.76 -12.31 12.45
N GLN A 111 -32.98 -11.83 12.70
CA GLN A 111 -34.23 -12.54 12.43
C GLN A 111 -34.82 -12.19 11.06
N MET A 112 -34.27 -11.16 10.38
CA MET A 112 -34.75 -10.81 9.05
C MET A 112 -34.27 -11.82 8.01
N ASP A 113 -35.15 -12.21 7.10
CA ASP A 113 -34.80 -13.10 6.00
C ASP A 113 -34.02 -12.32 4.92
N GLN A 114 -32.70 -12.31 5.04
CA GLN A 114 -31.81 -11.61 4.12
C GLN A 114 -31.87 -12.17 2.69
N LYS A 115 -32.31 -13.42 2.51
CA LYS A 115 -32.42 -14.06 1.17
C LYS A 115 -33.56 -13.48 0.34
N LYS A 116 -34.51 -12.80 0.97
CA LYS A 116 -35.59 -12.09 0.26
C LYS A 116 -35.18 -10.74 -0.31
N ARG A 117 -33.96 -10.30 -0.07
CA ARG A 117 -33.44 -9.06 -0.65
C ARG A 117 -32.86 -9.33 -2.03
N SER A 118 -33.27 -8.55 -3.02
CA SER A 118 -32.65 -8.57 -4.32
C SER A 118 -31.24 -7.98 -4.29
N LEU A 119 -30.37 -8.46 -5.15
CA LEU A 119 -29.02 -7.90 -5.34
C LEU A 119 -29.09 -6.82 -6.43
N LYS A 120 -28.57 -5.66 -6.11
CA LYS A 120 -28.31 -4.64 -7.12
C LYS A 120 -27.22 -5.12 -8.06
N ILE A 121 -27.29 -4.73 -9.33
CA ILE A 121 -26.34 -5.13 -10.37
C ILE A 121 -24.91 -4.99 -9.85
N PRO A 122 -24.13 -6.08 -9.86
CA PRO A 122 -22.76 -6.03 -9.42
C PRO A 122 -21.97 -5.05 -10.30
N ARG A 123 -21.11 -4.26 -9.66
CA ARG A 123 -20.15 -3.42 -10.35
C ARG A 123 -18.75 -3.87 -10.02
N THR A 124 -17.85 -3.68 -10.94
CA THR A 124 -16.45 -4.05 -10.77
C THR A 124 -15.63 -2.81 -10.45
N LEU A 125 -14.79 -2.90 -9.43
CA LEU A 125 -13.70 -1.97 -9.20
C LEU A 125 -12.41 -2.70 -9.56
N THR A 126 -11.67 -2.18 -10.52
CA THR A 126 -10.32 -2.66 -10.85
C THR A 126 -9.30 -1.64 -10.39
N THR A 127 -8.34 -2.10 -9.59
CA THR A 127 -7.23 -1.30 -9.09
C THR A 127 -5.92 -1.86 -9.64
N LYS A 128 -5.15 -1.01 -10.30
CA LYS A 128 -3.84 -1.33 -10.86
C LYS A 128 -2.79 -0.43 -10.23
N VAL A 129 -1.70 -1.03 -9.78
CA VAL A 129 -0.50 -0.32 -9.34
C VAL A 129 0.64 -0.69 -10.25
N THR A 130 1.27 0.32 -10.85
CA THR A 130 2.48 0.16 -11.65
C THR A 130 3.66 0.74 -10.87
N VAL A 131 4.74 -0.01 -10.78
CA VAL A 131 5.98 0.40 -10.13
C VAL A 131 7.08 0.45 -11.17
N HIS A 132 7.65 1.62 -11.41
CA HIS A 132 8.82 1.80 -12.25
C HIS A 132 10.05 2.12 -11.42
N GLU A 133 11.17 1.52 -11.79
CA GLU A 133 12.47 1.69 -11.14
C GLU A 133 13.23 2.85 -11.76
N HIS A 134 13.70 3.76 -10.92
CA HIS A 134 14.67 4.81 -11.28
C HIS A 134 15.99 4.59 -10.55
N GLU A 135 17.04 5.24 -10.96
CA GLU A 135 18.36 5.12 -10.31
C GLU A 135 18.32 5.55 -8.84
N ASP A 136 17.48 6.54 -8.53
CA ASP A 136 17.34 7.16 -7.22
C ASP A 136 16.07 6.74 -6.45
N GLY A 137 15.26 5.82 -6.98
CA GLY A 137 14.04 5.40 -6.29
C GLY A 137 12.99 4.73 -7.15
N LEU A 138 11.75 4.94 -6.79
CA LEU A 138 10.57 4.33 -7.42
C LEU A 138 9.56 5.38 -7.84
N GLU A 139 8.97 5.16 -8.99
CA GLU A 139 7.73 5.79 -9.43
C GLU A 139 6.59 4.79 -9.23
N ILE A 140 5.52 5.22 -8.59
CA ILE A 140 4.37 4.38 -8.26
C ILE A 140 3.12 5.06 -8.82
N THR A 141 2.51 4.43 -9.82
CA THR A 141 1.26 4.92 -10.43
C THR A 141 0.11 4.06 -9.95
N LEU A 142 -0.91 4.72 -9.44
CA LEU A 142 -2.18 4.13 -9.02
C LEU A 142 -3.26 4.49 -10.02
N HIS A 143 -3.88 3.48 -10.61
CA HIS A 143 -4.98 3.62 -11.56
C HIS A 143 -6.17 2.78 -11.12
N THR A 144 -7.38 3.35 -11.18
CA THR A 144 -8.63 2.61 -10.88
C THR A 144 -9.67 2.83 -11.97
N GLU A 145 -10.41 1.76 -12.27
CA GLU A 145 -11.51 1.76 -13.22
C GLU A 145 -12.78 1.17 -12.60
N GLY A 146 -13.94 1.59 -13.10
CA GLY A 146 -15.24 1.04 -12.75
C GLY A 146 -16.07 1.99 -11.94
N LEU A 147 -16.13 1.82 -10.63
CA LEU A 147 -16.97 2.64 -9.74
C LEU A 147 -16.40 4.03 -9.52
N GLU A 148 -17.29 5.01 -9.51
CA GLU A 148 -16.95 6.42 -9.28
C GLU A 148 -17.24 6.86 -7.86
N LYS A 149 -16.49 7.86 -7.39
CA LYS A 149 -16.65 8.54 -6.09
C LYS A 149 -16.53 7.63 -4.86
N LEU A 150 -15.78 6.54 -5.00
CA LEU A 150 -15.44 5.73 -3.84
C LEU A 150 -14.23 6.31 -3.13
N PRO A 151 -14.26 6.44 -1.80
CA PRO A 151 -13.08 6.82 -1.04
C PRO A 151 -12.01 5.75 -1.15
N LEU A 152 -10.82 6.19 -1.52
CA LEU A 152 -9.61 5.39 -1.63
C LEU A 152 -8.45 6.19 -1.04
N ARG A 153 -7.47 5.52 -0.44
CA ARG A 153 -6.26 6.18 0.03
C ARG A 153 -5.01 5.33 -0.13
N LEU A 154 -4.00 5.92 -0.73
CA LEU A 154 -2.66 5.39 -0.68
C LEU A 154 -2.05 5.67 0.70
N GLN A 155 -1.45 4.66 1.30
CA GLN A 155 -0.82 4.73 2.60
C GLN A 155 0.69 4.50 2.45
N LEU A 156 1.47 5.46 2.88
CA LEU A 156 2.91 5.30 3.08
C LEU A 156 3.17 5.05 4.56
N CYS A 157 3.52 3.81 4.91
CA CYS A 157 3.87 3.41 6.27
C CYS A 157 5.38 3.56 6.48
N ILE A 158 5.76 4.37 7.46
CA ILE A 158 7.16 4.69 7.78
C ILE A 158 7.47 4.36 9.25
N PRO A 159 8.74 4.17 9.63
CA PRO A 159 9.12 3.97 11.03
C PRO A 159 8.75 5.18 11.90
N ALA A 160 8.31 4.92 13.13
CA ALA A 160 8.18 5.97 14.13
C ALA A 160 9.53 6.64 14.41
N GLY A 161 9.51 7.92 14.78
CA GLY A 161 10.71 8.74 14.97
C GLY A 161 11.27 9.35 13.69
N THR A 162 10.69 9.03 12.51
CA THR A 162 11.00 9.72 11.26
C THR A 162 10.56 11.18 11.35
N VAL A 163 11.38 12.09 10.89
CA VAL A 163 10.98 13.49 10.70
C VAL A 163 10.35 13.63 9.33
N VAL A 164 9.11 14.11 9.31
CA VAL A 164 8.37 14.45 8.08
C VAL A 164 8.31 15.96 7.97
N ARG A 165 8.73 16.52 6.86
CA ARG A 165 8.76 17.97 6.67
C ARG A 165 8.56 18.40 5.21
N ASN A 166 8.09 19.60 5.04
CA ASN A 166 8.11 20.40 3.82
C ASN A 166 8.17 21.88 4.20
N ASP A 167 7.90 22.78 3.25
CA ASP A 167 7.95 24.22 3.49
C ASP A 167 6.87 24.70 4.50
N ALA A 168 5.79 23.92 4.70
CA ALA A 168 4.65 24.30 5.53
C ALA A 168 4.72 23.72 6.96
N PHE A 169 5.40 22.60 7.18
CA PHE A 169 5.44 21.93 8.47
C PHE A 169 6.72 21.12 8.70
N TRP A 170 6.97 20.87 9.98
CA TRP A 170 7.96 19.94 10.49
C TRP A 170 7.33 19.09 11.60
N LEU A 171 7.44 17.77 11.50
CA LEU A 171 6.84 16.85 12.45
C LEU A 171 7.80 15.69 12.71
N LYS A 172 8.06 15.36 13.99
CA LYS A 172 8.66 14.10 14.40
C LYS A 172 7.54 13.09 14.68
N THR A 173 7.55 11.98 13.97
CA THR A 173 6.45 11.02 13.97
C THR A 173 6.44 10.12 15.21
N GLU A 174 5.24 9.72 15.64
CA GLU A 174 5.00 8.79 16.72
C GLU A 174 4.26 7.54 16.21
N ALA A 175 4.48 6.40 16.87
CA ALA A 175 3.84 5.14 16.51
C ALA A 175 2.31 5.22 16.66
N GLY A 176 1.59 4.55 15.75
CA GLY A 176 0.14 4.48 15.74
C GLY A 176 -0.58 5.75 15.28
N GLN A 177 0.17 6.78 14.90
CA GLN A 177 -0.38 8.02 14.38
C GLN A 177 -0.24 8.11 12.85
N GLY A 178 -0.91 9.10 12.28
CA GLY A 178 -0.83 9.38 10.85
C GLY A 178 -1.34 10.76 10.49
N MET A 179 -1.06 11.18 9.26
CA MET A 179 -1.52 12.45 8.72
C MET A 179 -1.95 12.33 7.28
N ILE A 180 -2.88 13.17 6.86
CA ILE A 180 -3.22 13.37 5.45
C ILE A 180 -2.36 14.49 4.91
N VAL A 181 -1.59 14.22 3.86
CA VAL A 181 -0.87 15.24 3.10
C VAL A 181 -1.65 15.50 1.81
N ARG A 182 -2.17 16.72 1.67
CA ARG A 182 -3.11 17.06 0.61
C ARG A 182 -2.47 17.43 -0.71
N SER A 183 -1.23 17.86 -0.68
CA SER A 183 -0.48 18.30 -1.88
C SER A 183 1.01 18.39 -1.56
N SER A 184 1.81 18.61 -2.60
CA SER A 184 3.26 18.75 -2.53
C SER A 184 4.04 17.50 -2.09
N ASP A 185 5.33 17.59 -2.19
CA ASP A 185 6.24 16.57 -1.71
C ASP A 185 6.47 16.72 -0.21
N VAL A 186 6.84 15.64 0.45
CA VAL A 186 7.37 15.63 1.80
C VAL A 186 8.76 15.02 1.82
N GLU A 187 9.60 15.54 2.68
CA GLU A 187 10.88 14.96 3.00
C GLU A 187 10.74 14.09 4.26
N LEU A 188 11.30 12.89 4.19
CA LEU A 188 11.33 11.89 5.25
C LEU A 188 12.78 11.73 5.70
N ALA A 189 13.07 12.06 6.95
CA ALA A 189 14.42 11.95 7.50
C ALA A 189 14.46 11.05 8.75
N LEU A 190 15.33 10.02 8.73
CA LEU A 190 15.58 9.14 9.85
C LEU A 190 17.09 8.93 10.00
N GLY A 191 17.69 9.60 11.00
CA GLY A 191 19.14 9.70 11.14
C GLY A 191 19.74 10.40 9.92
N GLU A 192 20.70 9.76 9.27
CA GLU A 192 21.34 10.31 8.06
C GLU A 192 20.60 10.05 6.75
N LYS A 193 19.51 9.27 6.79
CA LYS A 193 18.74 8.85 5.63
C LYS A 193 17.70 9.91 5.32
N ILE A 194 17.67 10.36 4.07
CA ILE A 194 16.74 11.37 3.61
C ILE A 194 16.10 10.87 2.32
N LEU A 195 14.78 10.85 2.32
CA LEU A 195 13.95 10.49 1.17
C LEU A 195 13.01 11.63 0.84
N SER A 196 12.56 11.72 -0.39
CA SER A 196 11.40 12.53 -0.73
C SER A 196 10.27 11.63 -1.22
N PHE A 197 9.05 11.96 -0.84
CA PHE A 197 7.84 11.28 -1.25
C PHE A 197 6.81 12.28 -1.76
N GLY A 198 6.24 12.04 -2.92
CA GLY A 198 5.20 12.88 -3.50
C GLY A 198 5.21 12.86 -5.04
N PRO A 199 4.40 13.71 -5.69
CA PRO A 199 3.48 14.65 -5.05
C PRO A 199 2.35 13.94 -4.31
N CYS A 200 2.11 14.33 -3.07
CA CYS A 200 0.96 13.84 -2.32
C CYS A 200 -0.35 14.44 -2.88
N PHE A 201 -1.47 13.80 -2.58
CA PHE A 201 -2.79 14.25 -3.02
C PHE A 201 -3.85 14.06 -1.92
N GLY A 202 -4.84 14.95 -1.88
CA GLY A 202 -5.88 14.91 -0.85
C GLY A 202 -7.20 15.48 -1.36
N GLU A 203 -8.04 14.62 -1.94
CA GLU A 203 -9.33 14.97 -2.51
C GLU A 203 -10.46 14.95 -1.47
N HIS A 204 -10.26 14.28 -0.32
CA HIS A 204 -11.17 14.27 0.80
C HIS A 204 -10.44 14.32 2.16
N GLU A 205 -11.14 14.68 3.21
CA GLU A 205 -10.55 14.94 4.54
C GLU A 205 -10.83 13.84 5.58
N PHE A 206 -11.36 12.71 5.17
CA PHE A 206 -11.67 11.63 6.10
C PHE A 206 -10.40 11.11 6.78
N GLN A 207 -10.31 11.29 8.09
CA GLN A 207 -9.14 10.91 8.91
C GLN A 207 -9.31 9.59 9.64
N GLY A 208 -10.54 9.09 9.78
CA GLY A 208 -10.83 7.82 10.43
C GLY A 208 -10.29 6.63 9.64
N HIS A 209 -10.37 5.45 10.23
CA HIS A 209 -10.08 4.20 9.53
C HIS A 209 -11.29 3.76 8.72
N TYR A 210 -11.06 3.27 7.52
CA TYR A 210 -12.07 2.54 6.79
C TYR A 210 -12.36 1.21 7.51
N SER A 211 -13.61 0.75 7.46
CA SER A 211 -13.98 -0.51 8.14
C SER A 211 -13.09 -1.65 7.67
N GLY A 212 -12.32 -2.25 8.58
CA GLY A 212 -11.41 -3.36 8.31
C GLY A 212 -10.11 -3.00 7.60
N GLU A 213 -9.78 -1.71 7.51
CA GLU A 213 -8.48 -1.26 7.07
C GLU A 213 -7.41 -1.64 8.11
N GLU A 214 -6.28 -2.15 7.63
CA GLU A 214 -5.15 -2.47 8.50
C GLU A 214 -4.45 -1.22 9.00
N THR A 215 -4.22 -1.15 10.31
CA THR A 215 -3.46 -0.08 10.94
C THR A 215 -1.95 -0.33 10.92
N ASN A 216 -1.16 0.72 11.08
CA ASN A 216 0.29 0.65 11.25
C ASN A 216 0.65 1.00 12.70
N ALA A 217 0.31 0.10 13.63
CA ALA A 217 0.44 0.35 15.06
C ALA A 217 1.89 0.61 15.52
N GLY A 218 2.88 0.00 14.87
CA GLY A 218 4.31 0.16 15.21
C GLY A 218 5.03 1.30 14.49
N GLY A 219 4.36 1.99 13.58
CA GLY A 219 4.92 3.06 12.76
C GLY A 219 4.00 4.24 12.60
N TYR A 220 4.30 5.10 11.65
CA TYR A 220 3.51 6.27 11.29
C TYR A 220 3.01 6.15 9.86
N THR A 221 1.82 6.68 9.55
CA THR A 221 1.24 6.59 8.21
C THR A 221 0.99 7.95 7.60
N ILE A 222 1.49 8.15 6.39
CA ILE A 222 1.12 9.28 5.54
C ILE A 222 0.04 8.80 4.59
N PHE A 223 -1.10 9.50 4.60
CA PHE A 223 -2.26 9.20 3.76
C PHE A 223 -2.34 10.17 2.59
N CYS A 224 -2.50 9.62 1.38
CA CYS A 224 -2.89 10.35 0.20
C CYS A 224 -4.30 9.89 -0.19
N ASN A 225 -5.29 10.76 0.03
CA ASN A 225 -6.71 10.46 -0.13
C ASN A 225 -7.21 10.80 -1.53
N ALA A 226 -7.96 9.91 -2.14
CA ALA A 226 -8.56 10.11 -3.46
C ALA A 226 -10.00 9.59 -3.51
N LEU A 227 -10.71 10.00 -4.55
CA LEU A 227 -11.99 9.45 -4.96
C LEU A 227 -11.83 8.78 -6.32
N THR A 228 -12.40 7.59 -6.49
CA THR A 228 -12.35 6.89 -7.78
C THR A 228 -13.17 7.63 -8.86
N PRO A 229 -12.78 7.57 -10.14
CA PRO A 229 -11.59 6.91 -10.67
C PRO A 229 -10.30 7.65 -10.29
N VAL A 230 -9.25 6.92 -9.98
CA VAL A 230 -7.95 7.47 -9.60
C VAL A 230 -6.97 7.25 -10.74
N ASP A 231 -6.19 8.29 -11.04
CA ASP A 231 -5.02 8.22 -11.91
C ASP A 231 -3.96 9.16 -11.33
N LYS A 232 -3.12 8.62 -10.47
CA LYS A 232 -2.15 9.38 -9.68
C LYS A 232 -0.79 8.69 -9.68
N THR A 233 0.24 9.48 -9.83
CA THR A 233 1.63 9.02 -9.74
C THR A 233 2.32 9.71 -8.57
N VAL A 234 3.04 8.93 -7.78
CA VAL A 234 3.91 9.40 -6.70
C VAL A 234 5.31 8.85 -6.88
N PHE A 235 6.29 9.58 -6.39
CA PHE A 235 7.70 9.19 -6.41
C PHE A 235 8.21 9.00 -4.99
N LEU A 236 8.99 7.96 -4.78
CA LEU A 236 9.81 7.78 -3.59
C LEU A 236 11.26 7.85 -4.03
N ARG A 237 11.98 8.93 -3.67
CA ARG A 237 13.35 9.17 -4.13
C ARG A 237 14.32 9.27 -2.96
N VAL A 238 15.47 8.65 -3.13
CA VAL A 238 16.59 8.74 -2.21
C VAL A 238 17.34 10.04 -2.49
N LYS A 239 17.40 10.93 -1.49
CA LYS A 239 18.22 12.14 -1.62
C LYS A 239 19.68 11.81 -1.30
N ARG A 240 20.57 12.12 -2.23
CA ARG A 240 22.01 12.10 -1.97
C ARG A 240 22.37 13.36 -1.14
N LYS A 241 23.23 13.17 -0.15
CA LYS A 241 23.84 14.29 0.58
C LYS A 241 24.79 15.05 -0.33
#